data_c48c946186c5966ec0d8da072331ec9d
#
_entry.id   c48c946186c5966ec0d8da072331ec9d
#
_cell.length_a   1.000
_cell.length_b   1.000
_cell.length_c   1.000
_cell.angle_alpha   90.00
_cell.angle_beta   90.00
_cell.angle_gamma   90.00
#
_symmetry.space_group_name_H-M   'P 1'
#
loop_
_entity.id
_entity.type
_entity.pdbx_description
1 polymer ?
#
loop_
_entity_poly.entity_id
_entity_poly.type
_entity_poly.pdbx_seq_one_letter_code
_entity_poly.pdbx_strand_id
1 'polypeptide(L)'
;MTKKTLSQLLLVAFVFGFSLDADAQFWKKKKPAVKTTPKPKPKPKKGAIQPYGKVVTKKHKTDEGLFKVHTKDETYLFEIPDSLLKREMLMVTRIAKTASGIGFGGGKTNTQVLRWEKKNKQILLRVVSYDVVADTILPVHEAVVNSNLEPILFSFPIKAFSKDSTASVIDATSLFTTDVKPLGFPARRRKSYQITRMDKSRSYVERVSSYPQNIEVRHVKTYFANKAPSNSALGSITLEMSNSMILLPKVPMKRRYFDERVGWFARGQTDYGLDAQKSKKVTYLDRWRLEVKDEDLEKFNRGELVEPKKQIVYYIDRATPEEWVPYIKQGINDWQVAFEAAGFKNAIVAKTPPTKEEDPEWSPEDVRYSVVRYLASPIPNANGPHVSDPRSGEILESDINWYHNVMTLLHNW
;
A
#
# COMPACT_ATOMS: atom_id res chain seq x y z
N MET A 1 43.76 43.26 15.37
CA MET A 1 44.72 43.06 16.45
C MET A 1 44.77 41.59 16.77
N THR A 2 45.82 40.99 16.35
CA THR A 2 46.97 40.31 16.97
C THR A 2 46.62 38.86 17.39
N LYS A 3 47.12 37.87 16.64
CA LYS A 3 48.40 37.13 16.75
C LYS A 3 48.44 36.22 17.98
N LYS A 4 48.84 34.98 18.01
CA LYS A 4 49.99 34.22 17.39
C LYS A 4 49.84 32.76 17.80
N THR A 5 50.02 31.78 17.00
CA THR A 5 51.17 30.99 16.52
C THR A 5 51.91 30.11 17.52
N LEU A 6 52.22 28.90 17.00
CA LEU A 6 53.47 28.08 17.22
C LEU A 6 53.37 27.08 18.39
N SER A 7 53.93 25.90 18.40
CA SER A 7 54.93 25.23 17.60
C SER A 7 55.01 23.75 17.95
N GLN A 8 55.28 22.92 16.97
CA GLN A 8 56.19 21.80 16.83
C GLN A 8 56.94 21.27 18.06
N LEU A 9 57.10 19.97 18.21
CA LEU A 9 58.41 19.30 18.03
C LEU A 9 58.32 17.75 18.02
N LEU A 10 59.03 17.19 17.06
CA LEU A 10 59.46 15.80 16.91
C LEU A 10 60.32 15.34 18.09
N LEU A 11 60.30 14.01 18.37
CA LEU A 11 61.54 13.30 18.74
C LEU A 11 61.50 11.83 18.26
N VAL A 12 62.49 11.52 17.41
CA VAL A 12 62.91 10.20 16.96
C VAL A 12 63.93 9.68 17.96
N ALA A 13 63.81 8.42 18.33
CA ALA A 13 64.96 7.72 18.91
C ALA A 13 65.01 6.28 18.40
N PHE A 14 66.02 6.04 17.58
CA PHE A 14 66.60 4.75 17.21
C PHE A 14 67.44 4.23 18.38
N VAL A 15 67.33 2.95 18.73
CA VAL A 15 68.43 2.22 19.36
C VAL A 15 68.51 0.84 18.79
N PHE A 16 69.66 0.55 18.25
CA PHE A 16 70.18 -0.74 17.81
C PHE A 16 70.53 -1.64 18.98
N GLY A 17 70.49 -2.97 18.77
CA GLY A 17 71.58 -3.71 19.34
C GLY A 17 71.29 -5.11 19.86
N PHE A 18 71.85 -6.01 19.15
CA PHE A 18 72.55 -7.23 19.55
C PHE A 18 71.78 -8.53 19.81
N SER A 19 72.04 -9.44 18.94
CA SER A 19 71.96 -10.89 19.03
C SER A 19 72.95 -11.45 20.04
N LEU A 20 72.49 -12.43 20.82
CA LEU A 20 73.35 -13.45 21.39
C LEU A 20 72.66 -14.80 21.34
N ASP A 21 73.25 -15.69 20.56
CA ASP A 21 72.94 -17.12 20.56
C ASP A 21 73.38 -17.76 21.88
N ALA A 22 72.52 -18.59 22.45
CA ALA A 22 72.94 -19.55 23.44
C ALA A 22 72.09 -20.82 23.28
N ASP A 23 72.76 -21.83 22.74
CA ASP A 23 72.32 -23.21 22.75
C ASP A 23 72.12 -23.72 24.17
N ALA A 24 70.95 -24.35 24.44
CA ALA A 24 70.79 -25.30 25.52
C ALA A 24 69.78 -26.35 25.13
N GLN A 25 70.33 -27.52 24.84
CA GLN A 25 69.64 -28.80 24.69
C GLN A 25 69.06 -29.28 26.03
N PHE A 26 68.11 -30.18 25.89
CA PHE A 26 67.50 -31.12 26.87
C PHE A 26 66.28 -30.64 27.68
N TRP A 27 65.12 -31.10 27.27
CA TRP A 27 64.32 -32.22 27.81
C TRP A 27 62.97 -32.32 27.10
N LYS A 28 62.75 -33.38 26.34
CA LYS A 28 61.45 -33.77 25.78
C LYS A 28 60.50 -34.23 26.88
N LYS A 29 59.63 -33.39 27.37
CA LYS A 29 58.37 -33.76 28.03
C LYS A 29 57.28 -33.86 26.97
N LYS A 30 56.69 -35.07 26.83
CA LYS A 30 55.49 -35.33 26.02
C LYS A 30 54.38 -34.40 26.50
N LYS A 31 53.92 -33.50 25.62
CA LYS A 31 52.72 -32.68 25.85
C LYS A 31 51.49 -33.61 25.78
N PRO A 32 50.51 -33.50 26.71
CA PRO A 32 49.25 -34.21 26.60
C PRO A 32 48.49 -33.72 25.38
N ALA A 33 47.80 -34.65 24.69
CA ALA A 33 46.97 -34.34 23.52
C ALA A 33 45.91 -33.33 23.90
N VAL A 34 46.00 -32.11 23.30
CA VAL A 34 45.00 -31.08 23.40
C VAL A 34 43.77 -31.59 22.64
N LYS A 35 42.70 -31.90 23.36
CA LYS A 35 41.35 -32.09 22.78
C LYS A 35 40.99 -30.80 22.06
N THR A 36 41.04 -30.81 20.75
CA THR A 36 40.52 -29.69 19.91
C THR A 36 39.00 -29.64 20.11
N THR A 37 38.55 -28.69 20.92
CA THR A 37 37.14 -28.26 20.92
C THR A 37 36.80 -27.75 19.53
N PRO A 38 35.66 -28.20 18.94
CA PRO A 38 35.26 -27.72 17.62
C PRO A 38 35.14 -26.18 17.68
N LYS A 39 35.81 -25.48 16.75
CA LYS A 39 35.63 -24.03 16.59
C LYS A 39 34.14 -23.72 16.46
N PRO A 40 33.58 -22.81 17.25
CA PRO A 40 32.19 -22.41 17.09
C PRO A 40 31.96 -21.97 15.64
N LYS A 41 30.95 -22.54 15.00
CA LYS A 41 30.52 -22.10 13.65
C LYS A 41 30.33 -20.57 13.67
N PRO A 42 30.89 -19.84 12.73
CA PRO A 42 30.77 -18.37 12.72
C PRO A 42 29.29 -18.00 12.72
N LYS A 43 28.86 -17.16 13.66
CA LYS A 43 27.51 -16.61 13.69
C LYS A 43 27.28 -15.92 12.36
N PRO A 44 26.13 -16.13 11.69
CA PRO A 44 25.86 -15.48 10.42
C PRO A 44 25.96 -13.96 10.60
N LYS A 45 26.68 -13.30 9.69
CA LYS A 45 26.81 -11.83 9.67
C LYS A 45 25.40 -11.24 9.62
N LYS A 46 25.07 -10.32 10.54
CA LYS A 46 23.81 -9.56 10.50
C LYS A 46 23.61 -8.99 9.09
N GLY A 47 22.48 -9.34 8.42
CA GLY A 47 22.16 -8.86 7.08
C GLY A 47 22.56 -9.78 5.91
N ALA A 48 23.09 -10.99 6.16
CA ALA A 48 23.31 -11.97 5.10
C ALA A 48 21.98 -12.61 4.66
N ILE A 49 21.78 -12.73 3.34
CA ILE A 49 20.65 -13.49 2.76
C ILE A 49 20.78 -14.96 3.20
N GLN A 50 19.72 -15.51 3.75
CA GLN A 50 19.73 -16.86 4.32
C GLN A 50 19.01 -17.85 3.39
N PRO A 51 19.24 -19.16 3.53
CA PRO A 51 18.44 -20.17 2.85
C PRO A 51 16.95 -20.01 3.20
N TYR A 52 16.07 -20.19 2.21
CA TYR A 52 14.62 -19.99 2.34
C TYR A 52 14.03 -20.68 3.58
N GLY A 53 14.29 -21.98 3.77
CA GLY A 53 13.76 -22.75 4.90
C GLY A 53 14.23 -22.32 6.29
N LYS A 54 15.22 -21.42 6.39
CA LYS A 54 15.61 -20.79 7.66
C LYS A 54 14.84 -19.54 7.95
N VAL A 55 14.28 -18.88 6.92
CA VAL A 55 13.49 -17.65 7.02
C VAL A 55 12.01 -18.00 7.05
N VAL A 56 11.53 -18.76 6.08
CA VAL A 56 10.15 -19.27 6.01
C VAL A 56 10.15 -20.71 6.46
N THR A 57 9.67 -20.96 7.66
CA THR A 57 9.65 -22.28 8.30
C THR A 57 8.24 -22.87 8.30
N LYS A 58 8.09 -24.16 8.60
CA LYS A 58 6.77 -24.83 8.74
C LYS A 58 5.87 -24.20 9.83
N LYS A 59 6.42 -23.33 10.68
CA LYS A 59 5.66 -22.63 11.73
C LYS A 59 4.97 -21.35 11.22
N HIS A 60 5.25 -20.91 9.99
CA HIS A 60 4.57 -19.80 9.38
C HIS A 60 3.23 -20.25 8.79
N LYS A 61 2.18 -19.48 9.05
CA LYS A 61 0.94 -19.53 8.27
C LYS A 61 1.20 -18.73 6.99
N THR A 62 0.87 -19.30 5.84
CA THR A 62 1.02 -18.67 4.52
C THR A 62 -0.37 -18.34 3.98
N ASP A 63 -0.54 -17.11 3.53
CA ASP A 63 -1.70 -16.62 2.79
C ASP A 63 -1.27 -16.33 1.35
N GLU A 64 -1.96 -16.91 0.38
CA GLU A 64 -1.61 -16.83 -1.05
C GLU A 64 -2.60 -15.95 -1.81
N GLY A 65 -2.10 -15.07 -2.64
CA GLY A 65 -2.90 -14.14 -3.45
C GLY A 65 -2.02 -13.39 -4.42
N LEU A 66 -2.03 -12.05 -4.38
CA LEU A 66 -1.17 -11.21 -5.21
C LEU A 66 0.31 -11.58 -5.06
N PHE A 67 0.73 -11.82 -3.83
CA PHE A 67 1.98 -12.48 -3.47
C PHE A 67 1.82 -13.15 -2.10
N LYS A 68 2.72 -14.08 -1.76
CA LYS A 68 2.62 -14.83 -0.51
C LYS A 68 2.96 -13.97 0.70
N VAL A 69 2.12 -14.04 1.71
CA VAL A 69 2.34 -13.45 3.03
C VAL A 69 2.54 -14.56 4.04
N HIS A 70 3.70 -14.57 4.70
CA HIS A 70 4.00 -15.56 5.73
C HIS A 70 3.96 -14.91 7.10
N THR A 71 3.06 -15.37 7.94
CA THR A 71 2.84 -14.84 9.29
C THR A 71 3.33 -15.83 10.35
N LYS A 72 4.12 -15.33 11.28
CA LYS A 72 4.51 -16.08 12.47
C LYS A 72 4.66 -15.10 13.62
N ASP A 73 3.97 -15.36 14.73
CA ASP A 73 3.89 -14.45 15.85
C ASP A 73 3.48 -13.04 15.35
N GLU A 74 4.25 -12.01 15.62
CA GLU A 74 4.02 -10.64 15.14
C GLU A 74 4.90 -10.26 13.93
N THR A 75 5.43 -11.26 13.21
CA THR A 75 6.29 -11.04 12.05
C THR A 75 5.54 -11.37 10.76
N TYR A 76 5.58 -10.43 9.82
CA TYR A 76 4.91 -10.50 8.53
C TYR A 76 5.95 -10.43 7.40
N LEU A 77 6.20 -11.59 6.77
CA LEU A 77 7.13 -11.69 5.65
C LEU A 77 6.35 -11.61 4.34
N PHE A 78 6.80 -10.76 3.44
CA PHE A 78 6.28 -10.65 2.08
C PHE A 78 7.24 -11.36 1.13
N GLU A 79 6.73 -12.35 0.40
CA GLU A 79 7.43 -13.04 -0.68
C GLU A 79 6.99 -12.42 -2.00
N ILE A 80 7.77 -11.44 -2.48
CA ILE A 80 7.43 -10.60 -3.64
C ILE A 80 8.02 -11.24 -4.89
N PRO A 81 7.19 -11.71 -5.85
CA PRO A 81 7.65 -12.26 -7.12
C PRO A 81 8.40 -11.22 -7.95
N ASP A 82 9.43 -11.64 -8.67
CA ASP A 82 10.18 -10.76 -9.57
C ASP A 82 9.28 -10.20 -10.70
N SER A 83 8.20 -10.89 -11.07
CA SER A 83 7.17 -10.40 -12.00
C SER A 83 6.39 -9.17 -11.52
N LEU A 84 6.36 -8.92 -10.22
CA LEU A 84 5.75 -7.73 -9.61
C LEU A 84 6.75 -6.59 -9.38
N LEU A 85 8.05 -6.85 -9.53
CA LEU A 85 9.04 -5.79 -9.50
C LEU A 85 8.80 -4.83 -10.67
N LYS A 86 8.91 -3.52 -10.39
CA LYS A 86 8.61 -2.43 -11.34
C LYS A 86 7.13 -2.34 -11.77
N ARG A 87 6.24 -3.24 -11.30
CA ARG A 87 4.80 -3.05 -11.44
C ARG A 87 4.32 -2.03 -10.41
N GLU A 88 3.39 -1.21 -10.85
CA GLU A 88 2.81 -0.17 -10.00
C GLU A 88 1.63 -0.68 -9.21
N MET A 89 1.56 -0.24 -7.98
CA MET A 89 0.50 -0.57 -7.03
C MET A 89 -0.03 0.71 -6.40
N LEU A 90 -1.34 0.78 -6.23
CA LEU A 90 -1.98 1.90 -5.55
C LEU A 90 -2.14 1.56 -4.06
N MET A 91 -1.42 2.26 -3.21
CA MET A 91 -1.61 2.18 -1.76
C MET A 91 -2.74 3.11 -1.35
N VAL A 92 -3.83 2.55 -0.86
CA VAL A 92 -4.97 3.28 -0.31
C VAL A 92 -4.95 3.13 1.21
N THR A 93 -4.86 4.25 1.91
CA THR A 93 -4.88 4.30 3.38
C THR A 93 -6.23 4.81 3.86
N ARG A 94 -6.89 4.03 4.72
CA ARG A 94 -8.18 4.38 5.34
C ARG A 94 -8.08 4.28 6.86
N ILE A 95 -8.95 4.99 7.56
CA ILE A 95 -9.23 4.73 8.97
C ILE A 95 -10.30 3.64 9.00
N ALA A 96 -9.98 2.47 9.52
CA ALA A 96 -10.93 1.37 9.63
C ALA A 96 -11.84 1.51 10.85
N LYS A 97 -11.23 1.81 12.01
CA LYS A 97 -11.98 2.06 13.27
C LYS A 97 -11.32 3.20 14.02
N THR A 98 -12.11 3.94 14.77
CA THR A 98 -11.64 5.03 15.64
C THR A 98 -12.19 4.87 17.04
N ALA A 99 -11.51 5.51 18.02
CA ALA A 99 -12.13 5.76 19.31
C ALA A 99 -13.27 6.79 19.18
N SER A 100 -14.23 6.77 20.10
CA SER A 100 -15.32 7.75 20.17
C SER A 100 -14.79 9.18 20.12
N GLY A 101 -15.49 10.08 19.45
CA GLY A 101 -15.12 11.50 19.31
C GLY A 101 -14.05 11.82 18.25
N ILE A 102 -13.48 10.82 17.58
CA ILE A 102 -12.44 11.04 16.54
C ILE A 102 -13.03 11.03 15.13
N GLY A 103 -14.29 10.71 14.98
CA GLY A 103 -15.00 10.49 13.72
C GLY A 103 -15.46 9.05 13.60
N PHE A 104 -15.40 8.48 12.40
CA PHE A 104 -15.91 7.15 12.09
C PHE A 104 -14.96 6.42 11.13
N GLY A 105 -15.16 5.10 10.99
CA GLY A 105 -14.43 4.27 10.04
C GLY A 105 -14.82 4.50 8.58
N GLY A 106 -14.07 3.90 7.67
CA GLY A 106 -14.28 3.95 6.22
C GLY A 106 -13.60 5.14 5.51
N GLY A 107 -13.22 6.20 6.24
CA GLY A 107 -12.65 7.42 5.66
C GLY A 107 -11.26 7.22 5.05
N LYS A 108 -11.12 7.52 3.75
CA LYS A 108 -9.83 7.53 3.05
C LYS A 108 -8.97 8.70 3.53
N THR A 109 -7.72 8.44 3.88
CA THR A 109 -6.79 9.44 4.42
C THR A 109 -5.65 9.77 3.49
N ASN A 110 -5.22 8.80 2.68
CA ASN A 110 -4.15 8.98 1.71
C ASN A 110 -4.29 7.98 0.56
N THR A 111 -3.77 8.36 -0.60
CA THR A 111 -3.63 7.50 -1.77
C THR A 111 -2.32 7.85 -2.46
N GLN A 112 -1.51 6.86 -2.78
CA GLN A 112 -0.24 7.06 -3.49
C GLN A 112 0.11 5.84 -4.32
N VAL A 113 0.77 6.06 -5.47
CA VAL A 113 1.30 4.96 -6.27
C VAL A 113 2.65 4.54 -5.72
N LEU A 114 2.83 3.26 -5.55
CA LEU A 114 4.06 2.64 -5.06
C LEU A 114 4.60 1.65 -6.09
N ARG A 115 5.91 1.46 -6.08
CA ARG A 115 6.59 0.49 -6.92
C ARG A 115 7.71 -0.20 -6.16
N TRP A 116 7.73 -1.55 -6.25
CA TRP A 116 8.82 -2.36 -5.73
C TRP A 116 10.00 -2.34 -6.69
N GLU A 117 11.18 -2.03 -6.17
CA GLU A 117 12.44 -2.05 -6.91
C GLU A 117 13.48 -2.88 -6.16
N LYS A 118 14.11 -3.84 -6.86
CA LYS A 118 15.24 -4.60 -6.32
C LYS A 118 16.53 -3.86 -6.62
N LYS A 119 17.27 -3.51 -5.58
CA LYS A 119 18.58 -2.86 -5.69
C LYS A 119 19.58 -3.55 -4.78
N ASN A 120 20.56 -4.24 -5.36
CA ASN A 120 21.54 -5.04 -4.62
C ASN A 120 20.85 -6.09 -3.72
N LYS A 121 21.05 -6.00 -2.39
CA LYS A 121 20.49 -6.90 -1.37
C LYS A 121 19.26 -6.31 -0.68
N GLN A 122 18.58 -5.40 -1.32
CA GLN A 122 17.42 -4.69 -0.77
C GLN A 122 16.27 -4.64 -1.76
N ILE A 123 15.06 -4.61 -1.23
CA ILE A 123 13.87 -4.19 -1.94
C ILE A 123 13.51 -2.78 -1.45
N LEU A 124 13.42 -1.86 -2.37
CA LEU A 124 12.99 -0.48 -2.14
C LEU A 124 11.51 -0.36 -2.47
N LEU A 125 10.77 0.39 -1.68
CA LEU A 125 9.41 0.80 -1.98
C LEU A 125 9.45 2.28 -2.37
N ARG A 126 9.29 2.56 -3.66
CA ARG A 126 9.30 3.92 -4.21
C ARG A 126 7.92 4.50 -4.31
N VAL A 127 7.83 5.81 -4.17
CA VAL A 127 6.63 6.59 -4.47
C VAL A 127 6.71 7.09 -5.90
N VAL A 128 5.72 6.71 -6.71
CA VAL A 128 5.61 7.16 -8.11
C VAL A 128 4.62 8.33 -8.16
N SER A 129 4.99 9.43 -8.80
CA SER A 129 4.11 10.57 -9.04
C SER A 129 3.67 10.62 -10.50
N TYR A 130 2.41 10.91 -10.70
CA TYR A 130 1.79 11.20 -11.99
C TYR A 130 1.37 12.67 -12.13
N ASP A 131 1.89 13.54 -11.25
CA ASP A 131 1.60 14.98 -11.30
C ASP A 131 2.23 15.64 -12.52
N VAL A 132 3.37 15.12 -12.96
CA VAL A 132 4.15 15.60 -14.11
C VAL A 132 4.37 14.43 -15.05
N VAL A 133 3.95 14.57 -16.30
CA VAL A 133 4.00 13.50 -17.30
C VAL A 133 4.44 14.01 -18.67
N ALA A 134 4.91 13.09 -19.51
CA ALA A 134 5.04 13.25 -20.96
C ALA A 134 4.85 11.88 -21.60
N ASP A 135 4.41 11.83 -22.84
CA ASP A 135 4.30 10.58 -23.58
C ASP A 135 5.70 9.93 -23.72
N THR A 136 5.76 8.63 -23.47
CA THR A 136 7.00 7.83 -23.48
C THR A 136 7.70 7.79 -24.85
N ILE A 137 6.97 8.05 -25.93
CA ILE A 137 7.51 8.12 -27.30
C ILE A 137 8.20 9.47 -27.60
N LEU A 138 7.96 10.50 -26.79
CA LEU A 138 8.50 11.83 -27.01
C LEU A 138 9.86 12.01 -26.30
N PRO A 139 10.84 12.65 -26.92
CA PRO A 139 12.16 12.90 -26.29
C PRO A 139 12.07 13.66 -24.95
N VAL A 140 11.08 14.54 -24.79
CA VAL A 140 10.85 15.29 -23.53
C VAL A 140 10.50 14.37 -22.35
N HIS A 141 10.05 13.14 -22.60
CA HIS A 141 9.84 12.15 -21.54
C HIS A 141 11.11 11.89 -20.74
N GLU A 142 12.26 11.76 -21.41
CA GLU A 142 13.56 11.56 -20.74
C GLU A 142 13.89 12.76 -19.83
N ALA A 143 13.63 13.98 -20.28
CA ALA A 143 13.82 15.18 -19.46
C ALA A 143 12.92 15.19 -18.23
N VAL A 144 11.66 14.75 -18.36
CA VAL A 144 10.73 14.61 -17.23
C VAL A 144 11.24 13.58 -16.22
N VAL A 145 11.71 12.42 -16.69
CA VAL A 145 12.27 11.36 -15.81
C VAL A 145 13.53 11.84 -15.10
N ASN A 146 14.44 12.51 -15.81
CA ASN A 146 15.71 12.99 -15.25
C ASN A 146 15.52 14.15 -14.25
N SER A 147 14.42 14.89 -14.35
CA SER A 147 14.11 16.01 -13.45
C SER A 147 13.27 15.60 -12.23
N ASN A 148 12.73 14.39 -12.20
CA ASN A 148 11.80 13.93 -11.17
C ASN A 148 12.29 12.64 -10.51
N LEU A 149 12.99 12.76 -9.38
CA LEU A 149 13.41 11.61 -8.60
C LEU A 149 12.23 11.04 -7.79
N GLU A 150 11.97 9.75 -7.96
CA GLU A 150 10.97 9.03 -7.15
C GLU A 150 11.47 8.81 -5.72
N PRO A 151 10.80 9.36 -4.70
CA PRO A 151 11.20 9.18 -3.31
C PRO A 151 11.15 7.70 -2.89
N ILE A 152 12.03 7.34 -1.95
CA ILE A 152 12.01 6.02 -1.31
C ILE A 152 11.14 6.12 -0.05
N LEU A 153 10.00 5.45 -0.04
CA LEU A 153 9.12 5.38 1.14
C LEU A 153 9.71 4.50 2.23
N PHE A 154 10.27 3.35 1.83
CA PHE A 154 10.85 2.38 2.74
C PHE A 154 11.88 1.49 2.04
N SER A 155 12.80 0.89 2.82
CA SER A 155 13.83 -0.02 2.33
C SER A 155 13.86 -1.28 3.19
N PHE A 156 13.89 -2.43 2.53
CA PHE A 156 13.85 -3.74 3.18
C PHE A 156 15.06 -4.58 2.78
N PRO A 157 15.87 -5.04 3.73
CA PRO A 157 16.87 -6.08 3.45
C PRO A 157 16.21 -7.36 2.96
N ILE A 158 16.70 -7.95 1.88
CA ILE A 158 16.27 -9.28 1.42
C ILE A 158 16.72 -10.30 2.46
N LYS A 159 15.78 -11.05 3.02
CA LYS A 159 16.04 -12.10 4.03
C LYS A 159 16.39 -13.43 3.37
N ALA A 160 15.69 -13.78 2.31
CA ALA A 160 15.89 -14.99 1.51
C ALA A 160 15.36 -14.75 0.08
N PHE A 161 15.72 -15.64 -0.83
CA PHE A 161 15.01 -15.84 -2.09
C PHE A 161 14.08 -17.05 -1.97
N SER A 162 13.00 -17.09 -2.75
CA SER A 162 12.14 -18.28 -2.89
C SER A 162 12.96 -19.49 -3.32
N LYS A 163 12.39 -20.70 -3.17
CA LYS A 163 13.13 -21.94 -3.50
C LYS A 163 13.58 -22.00 -4.94
N ASP A 164 12.79 -21.45 -5.86
CA ASP A 164 13.06 -21.34 -7.30
C ASP A 164 13.79 -20.05 -7.70
N SER A 165 14.11 -19.21 -6.72
CA SER A 165 14.77 -17.91 -6.88
C SER A 165 14.00 -16.89 -7.73
N THR A 166 12.68 -17.06 -7.89
CA THR A 166 11.81 -16.15 -8.67
C THR A 166 11.15 -15.08 -7.81
N ALA A 167 11.35 -15.11 -6.49
CA ALA A 167 10.80 -14.13 -5.56
C ALA A 167 11.82 -13.76 -4.46
N SER A 168 11.64 -12.57 -3.91
CA SER A 168 12.42 -12.03 -2.80
C SER A 168 11.58 -11.96 -1.53
N VAL A 169 12.08 -12.54 -0.43
CA VAL A 169 11.42 -12.50 0.88
C VAL A 169 11.97 -11.34 1.70
N ILE A 170 11.08 -10.47 2.16
CA ILE A 170 11.37 -9.33 3.03
C ILE A 170 10.54 -9.38 4.31
N ASP A 171 10.98 -8.69 5.34
CA ASP A 171 10.21 -8.46 6.57
C ASP A 171 9.51 -7.10 6.46
N ALA A 172 8.21 -7.11 6.24
CA ALA A 172 7.39 -5.92 6.05
C ALA A 172 6.82 -5.36 7.36
N THR A 173 7.03 -6.02 8.49
CA THR A 173 6.43 -5.66 9.79
C THR A 173 6.66 -4.20 10.16
N SER A 174 7.90 -3.72 10.02
CA SER A 174 8.26 -2.35 10.39
C SER A 174 7.61 -1.27 9.53
N LEU A 175 7.18 -1.56 8.31
CA LEU A 175 6.44 -0.62 7.46
C LEU A 175 5.13 -0.19 8.13
N PHE A 176 4.47 -1.11 8.83
CA PHE A 176 3.17 -0.89 9.46
C PHE A 176 3.24 -0.59 10.95
N THR A 177 4.29 -1.04 11.65
CA THR A 177 4.48 -0.84 13.09
C THR A 177 5.33 0.38 13.45
N THR A 178 5.80 1.15 12.45
CA THR A 178 6.50 2.43 12.68
C THR A 178 5.68 3.61 12.16
N ASP A 179 6.11 4.84 12.48
CA ASP A 179 5.38 6.05 12.09
C ASP A 179 5.69 6.47 10.64
N VAL A 180 5.35 5.60 9.69
CA VAL A 180 5.36 5.94 8.27
C VAL A 180 4.17 6.84 7.99
N LYS A 181 4.41 8.14 7.86
CA LYS A 181 3.36 9.18 7.82
C LYS A 181 2.25 8.93 6.79
N PRO A 182 2.56 8.55 5.52
CA PRO A 182 1.53 8.26 4.52
C PRO A 182 0.61 7.07 4.86
N LEU A 183 1.07 6.16 5.72
CA LEU A 183 0.32 4.98 6.16
C LEU A 183 -0.30 5.15 7.54
N GLY A 184 -0.45 6.38 8.00
CA GLY A 184 -0.94 6.68 9.32
C GLY A 184 -1.94 7.82 9.35
N PHE A 185 -2.04 8.45 10.51
CA PHE A 185 -2.99 9.51 10.75
C PHE A 185 -2.68 10.77 9.92
N PRO A 186 -3.68 11.41 9.25
CA PRO A 186 -3.45 12.51 8.33
C PRO A 186 -2.78 13.72 8.99
N ALA A 187 -1.89 14.41 8.27
CA ALA A 187 -1.13 15.55 8.77
C ALA A 187 -2.02 16.66 9.37
N ARG A 188 -3.15 16.95 8.73
CA ARG A 188 -4.12 17.94 9.25
C ARG A 188 -4.65 17.56 10.62
N ARG A 189 -5.03 16.29 10.83
CA ARG A 189 -5.54 15.80 12.10
C ARG A 189 -4.43 15.66 13.14
N ARG A 190 -3.21 15.29 12.73
CA ARG A 190 -2.03 15.33 13.62
C ARG A 190 -1.81 16.71 14.22
N LYS A 191 -1.90 17.75 13.40
CA LYS A 191 -1.80 19.14 13.84
C LYS A 191 -2.96 19.53 14.76
N SER A 192 -4.18 19.21 14.40
CA SER A 192 -5.40 19.51 15.17
C SER A 192 -5.37 18.90 16.56
N TYR A 193 -4.95 17.63 16.68
CA TYR A 193 -4.89 16.93 17.97
C TYR A 193 -3.55 17.07 18.69
N GLN A 194 -2.62 17.87 18.13
CA GLN A 194 -1.27 18.07 18.65
C GLN A 194 -0.56 16.75 18.94
N ILE A 195 -0.56 15.84 17.93
CA ILE A 195 0.12 14.56 18.00
C ILE A 195 1.63 14.79 18.03
N THR A 196 2.31 14.28 19.05
CA THR A 196 3.75 14.42 19.25
C THR A 196 4.53 13.27 18.66
N ARG A 197 4.15 12.03 18.99
CA ARG A 197 4.83 10.81 18.52
C ARG A 197 3.89 9.61 18.55
N MET A 198 4.26 8.57 17.82
CA MET A 198 3.59 7.27 17.89
C MET A 198 4.13 6.48 19.09
N ASP A 199 3.24 5.77 19.77
CA ASP A 199 3.59 4.81 20.81
C ASP A 199 3.76 3.43 20.19
N LYS A 200 5.00 2.96 20.08
CA LYS A 200 5.32 1.68 19.49
C LYS A 200 4.83 0.49 20.32
N SER A 201 4.76 0.64 21.66
CA SER A 201 4.34 -0.44 22.55
C SER A 201 2.84 -0.74 22.47
N ARG A 202 2.05 0.24 21.97
CA ARG A 202 0.60 0.13 21.79
C ARG A 202 0.22 0.20 20.31
N SER A 203 1.15 -0.20 19.40
CA SER A 203 0.94 -0.19 17.96
C SER A 203 1.41 -1.51 17.37
N TYR A 204 0.54 -2.20 16.63
CA TYR A 204 0.78 -3.54 16.12
C TYR A 204 0.00 -3.78 14.84
N VAL A 205 0.36 -4.85 14.12
CA VAL A 205 -0.41 -5.33 12.96
C VAL A 205 -1.48 -6.29 13.48
N GLU A 206 -2.74 -6.00 13.16
CA GLU A 206 -3.89 -6.86 13.53
C GLU A 206 -3.98 -8.06 12.61
N ARG A 207 -3.89 -7.82 11.30
CA ARG A 207 -3.89 -8.89 10.29
C ARG A 207 -3.32 -8.40 8.96
N VAL A 208 -2.85 -9.35 8.16
CA VAL A 208 -2.52 -9.16 6.75
C VAL A 208 -3.25 -10.23 5.96
N SER A 209 -3.91 -9.82 4.88
CA SER A 209 -4.60 -10.73 3.96
C SER A 209 -4.11 -10.49 2.53
N SER A 210 -3.88 -11.57 1.79
CA SER A 210 -3.46 -11.53 0.39
C SER A 210 -4.62 -11.95 -0.50
N TYR A 211 -5.14 -11.02 -1.28
CA TYR A 211 -6.18 -11.27 -2.27
C TYR A 211 -5.55 -11.31 -3.68
N PRO A 212 -6.23 -11.81 -4.70
CA PRO A 212 -5.66 -11.93 -6.04
C PRO A 212 -5.14 -10.64 -6.67
N GLN A 213 -5.69 -9.47 -6.27
CA GLN A 213 -5.33 -8.17 -6.84
C GLN A 213 -4.87 -7.13 -5.79
N ASN A 214 -4.92 -7.46 -4.50
CA ASN A 214 -4.44 -6.57 -3.44
C ASN A 214 -3.92 -7.31 -2.22
N ILE A 215 -3.09 -6.60 -1.47
CA ILE A 215 -2.72 -6.96 -0.10
C ILE A 215 -3.41 -5.98 0.83
N GLU A 216 -4.16 -6.50 1.78
CA GLU A 216 -4.81 -5.70 2.81
C GLU A 216 -4.09 -5.85 4.14
N VAL A 217 -3.74 -4.73 4.76
CA VAL A 217 -3.09 -4.71 6.08
C VAL A 217 -3.91 -3.89 7.06
N ARG A 218 -4.40 -4.55 8.09
CA ARG A 218 -5.03 -3.90 9.24
C ARG A 218 -4.02 -3.77 10.36
N HIS A 219 -3.86 -2.56 10.87
CA HIS A 219 -2.91 -2.30 11.94
C HIS A 219 -3.42 -1.21 12.89
N VAL A 220 -3.15 -1.39 14.18
CA VAL A 220 -3.49 -0.44 15.22
C VAL A 220 -2.32 0.51 15.42
N LYS A 221 -2.62 1.80 15.49
CA LYS A 221 -1.66 2.85 15.83
C LYS A 221 -2.16 3.68 16.99
N THR A 222 -1.31 3.83 18.00
CA THR A 222 -1.54 4.73 19.14
C THR A 222 -0.56 5.88 19.06
N TYR A 223 -1.08 7.09 19.23
CA TYR A 223 -0.30 8.33 19.21
C TYR A 223 -0.49 9.10 20.50
N PHE A 224 0.58 9.64 21.08
CA PHE A 224 0.48 10.63 22.13
C PHE A 224 -0.04 11.95 21.54
N ALA A 225 -1.04 12.54 22.18
CA ALA A 225 -1.74 13.73 21.72
C ALA A 225 -2.08 14.67 22.88
N ASN A 226 -1.62 15.93 22.80
CA ASN A 226 -1.91 16.93 23.85
C ASN A 226 -3.38 17.39 23.81
N LYS A 227 -4.06 17.24 22.66
CA LYS A 227 -5.49 17.53 22.47
C LYS A 227 -6.22 16.30 21.98
N ALA A 228 -6.18 15.20 22.76
CA ALA A 228 -6.95 14.01 22.46
C ALA A 228 -8.45 14.29 22.62
N PRO A 229 -9.28 14.12 21.57
CA PRO A 229 -10.72 14.26 21.72
C PRO A 229 -11.26 13.11 22.56
N SER A 230 -12.41 13.33 23.20
CA SER A 230 -13.19 12.39 24.04
C SER A 230 -12.51 11.82 25.29
N ASN A 231 -11.18 11.79 25.39
CA ASN A 231 -10.48 11.34 26.59
C ASN A 231 -9.13 12.04 26.77
N SER A 232 -9.18 13.28 27.19
CA SER A 232 -7.97 14.09 27.43
C SER A 232 -7.09 13.52 28.54
N ALA A 233 -7.66 12.84 29.54
CA ALA A 233 -6.91 12.22 30.62
C ALA A 233 -6.00 11.08 30.13
N LEU A 234 -6.37 10.38 29.05
CA LEU A 234 -5.53 9.34 28.46
C LEU A 234 -4.30 9.92 27.72
N GLY A 235 -4.38 11.16 27.23
CA GLY A 235 -3.29 11.81 26.50
C GLY A 235 -2.84 11.10 25.22
N SER A 236 -3.71 10.23 24.68
CA SER A 236 -3.39 9.46 23.48
C SER A 236 -4.62 9.15 22.62
N ILE A 237 -4.39 8.88 21.35
CA ILE A 237 -5.39 8.50 20.35
C ILE A 237 -5.01 7.14 19.79
N THR A 238 -5.92 6.18 19.85
CA THR A 238 -5.77 4.87 19.22
C THR A 238 -6.76 4.72 18.08
N LEU A 239 -6.30 4.22 16.93
CA LEU A 239 -7.13 3.94 15.77
C LEU A 239 -6.61 2.71 15.01
N GLU A 240 -7.50 2.02 14.35
CA GLU A 240 -7.17 0.96 13.40
C GLU A 240 -7.11 1.57 12.00
N MET A 241 -5.98 1.36 11.33
CA MET A 241 -5.76 1.76 9.94
C MET A 241 -5.94 0.55 9.03
N SER A 242 -6.41 0.82 7.83
CA SER A 242 -6.44 -0.10 6.70
C SER A 242 -5.51 0.43 5.62
N ASN A 243 -4.62 -0.43 5.14
CA ASN A 243 -3.75 -0.15 4.00
C ASN A 243 -3.97 -1.23 2.95
N SER A 244 -4.61 -0.86 1.84
CA SER A 244 -4.80 -1.74 0.69
C SER A 244 -3.76 -1.41 -0.38
N MET A 245 -2.93 -2.40 -0.73
CA MET A 245 -1.93 -2.28 -1.80
C MET A 245 -2.48 -2.98 -3.03
N ILE A 246 -3.02 -2.23 -3.96
CA ILE A 246 -3.79 -2.69 -5.12
C ILE A 246 -2.90 -2.72 -6.36
N LEU A 247 -2.82 -3.85 -7.05
CA LEU A 247 -2.08 -3.96 -8.30
C LEU A 247 -2.80 -3.17 -9.40
N LEU A 248 -2.12 -2.18 -9.99
CA LEU A 248 -2.68 -1.42 -11.10
C LEU A 248 -2.74 -2.26 -12.40
N PRO A 249 -3.76 -2.05 -13.26
CA PRO A 249 -3.85 -2.71 -14.55
C PRO A 249 -2.55 -2.57 -15.36
N LYS A 250 -2.18 -3.64 -16.09
CA LYS A 250 -0.97 -3.61 -16.93
C LYS A 250 -1.10 -2.58 -18.05
N VAL A 251 -2.29 -2.51 -18.64
CA VAL A 251 -2.63 -1.52 -19.67
C VAL A 251 -3.65 -0.55 -19.07
N PRO A 252 -3.28 0.72 -18.84
CA PRO A 252 -4.21 1.73 -18.35
C PRO A 252 -5.37 1.92 -19.33
N MET A 253 -6.55 2.22 -18.79
CA MET A 253 -7.72 2.57 -19.59
C MET A 253 -7.45 3.85 -20.40
N LYS A 254 -8.03 3.97 -21.59
CA LYS A 254 -7.98 5.23 -22.37
C LYS A 254 -8.63 6.36 -21.58
N ARG A 255 -7.91 7.46 -21.39
CA ARG A 255 -8.42 8.65 -20.70
C ARG A 255 -9.60 9.27 -21.44
N ARG A 256 -10.55 9.82 -20.70
CA ARG A 256 -11.56 10.75 -21.21
C ARG A 256 -11.28 12.12 -20.60
N TYR A 257 -11.07 13.12 -21.44
CA TYR A 257 -10.79 14.47 -20.97
C TYR A 257 -12.02 15.09 -20.32
N PHE A 258 -11.75 15.95 -19.33
CA PHE A 258 -12.78 16.70 -18.61
C PHE A 258 -13.41 17.76 -19.50
N ASP A 259 -14.72 17.92 -19.37
CA ASP A 259 -15.49 19.00 -19.99
C ASP A 259 -16.27 19.69 -18.86
N GLU A 260 -16.08 21.00 -18.71
CA GLU A 260 -16.68 21.78 -17.63
C GLU A 260 -18.21 21.89 -17.71
N ARG A 261 -18.80 21.57 -18.86
CA ARG A 261 -20.26 21.50 -19.06
C ARG A 261 -20.89 20.33 -18.34
N VAL A 262 -20.10 19.36 -17.92
CA VAL A 262 -20.57 18.15 -17.22
C VAL A 262 -19.82 18.02 -15.90
N GLY A 263 -20.52 18.12 -14.77
CA GLY A 263 -19.96 17.89 -13.44
C GLY A 263 -19.50 16.44 -13.29
N TRP A 264 -18.23 16.22 -13.00
CA TRP A 264 -17.64 14.90 -12.86
C TRP A 264 -16.42 14.91 -11.94
N PHE A 265 -16.17 13.82 -11.24
CA PHE A 265 -14.90 13.66 -10.54
C PHE A 265 -13.77 13.52 -11.56
N ALA A 266 -12.70 14.27 -11.36
CA ALA A 266 -11.62 14.38 -12.33
C ALA A 266 -10.25 14.50 -11.65
N ARG A 267 -9.20 14.17 -12.42
CA ARG A 267 -7.79 14.28 -12.03
C ARG A 267 -7.05 15.21 -12.96
N GLY A 268 -6.08 15.92 -12.43
CA GLY A 268 -5.20 16.79 -13.22
C GLY A 268 -3.77 16.30 -13.21
N GLN A 269 -3.10 16.47 -14.34
CA GLN A 269 -1.66 16.25 -14.51
C GLN A 269 -1.06 17.42 -15.28
N THR A 270 0.21 17.70 -15.04
CA THR A 270 0.98 18.65 -15.86
C THR A 270 1.64 17.87 -16.99
N ASP A 271 1.21 18.12 -18.22
CA ASP A 271 1.71 17.43 -19.41
C ASP A 271 2.73 18.32 -20.14
N TYR A 272 3.90 17.76 -20.38
CA TYR A 272 5.00 18.39 -21.10
C TYR A 272 5.09 17.95 -22.56
N GLY A 273 4.30 16.96 -22.97
CA GLY A 273 4.30 16.39 -24.32
C GLY A 273 3.46 17.14 -25.34
N LEU A 274 3.08 18.39 -25.08
CA LEU A 274 2.25 19.18 -26.00
C LEU A 274 3.11 19.91 -27.04
N ASP A 275 2.63 19.98 -28.29
CA ASP A 275 3.28 20.65 -29.41
C ASP A 275 3.54 22.15 -29.17
N ALA A 276 2.79 22.78 -28.27
CA ALA A 276 2.88 24.20 -27.94
C ALA A 276 4.18 24.62 -27.22
N GLN A 277 5.15 23.70 -27.01
CA GLN A 277 6.43 23.95 -26.30
C GLN A 277 6.23 24.55 -24.90
N LYS A 278 5.12 24.19 -24.24
CA LYS A 278 4.77 24.60 -22.87
C LYS A 278 4.09 23.47 -22.13
N SER A 279 4.30 23.39 -20.83
CA SER A 279 3.49 22.49 -19.99
C SER A 279 2.05 23.01 -19.87
N LYS A 280 1.09 22.09 -19.82
CA LYS A 280 -0.31 22.41 -19.60
C LYS A 280 -0.92 21.45 -18.58
N LYS A 281 -1.77 21.97 -17.72
CA LYS A 281 -2.61 21.12 -16.88
C LYS A 281 -3.66 20.45 -17.75
N VAL A 282 -3.62 19.12 -17.79
CA VAL A 282 -4.60 18.26 -18.48
C VAL A 282 -5.46 17.61 -17.41
N THR A 283 -6.79 17.71 -17.55
CA THR A 283 -7.74 17.12 -16.62
C THR A 283 -8.53 16.03 -17.33
N TYR A 284 -8.73 14.89 -16.66
CA TYR A 284 -9.46 13.72 -17.17
C TYR A 284 -10.33 13.10 -16.08
N LEU A 285 -11.40 12.41 -16.52
CA LEU A 285 -12.46 11.90 -15.66
C LEU A 285 -12.07 10.64 -14.92
N ASP A 286 -12.56 10.49 -13.69
CA ASP A 286 -12.63 9.19 -13.01
C ASP A 286 -13.92 8.48 -13.49
N ARG A 287 -13.78 7.27 -14.07
CA ARG A 287 -14.90 6.50 -14.59
C ARG A 287 -14.67 4.99 -14.58
N TRP A 288 -15.73 4.22 -14.62
CA TRP A 288 -15.65 2.77 -14.80
C TRP A 288 -15.15 2.42 -16.20
N ARG A 289 -14.39 1.31 -16.30
CA ARG A 289 -14.01 0.72 -17.58
C ARG A 289 -15.18 -0.12 -18.09
N LEU A 290 -15.95 0.45 -19.01
CA LEU A 290 -16.96 -0.29 -19.78
C LEU A 290 -16.45 -0.48 -21.19
N GLU A 291 -16.26 -1.73 -21.57
CA GLU A 291 -15.76 -2.15 -22.88
C GLU A 291 -16.73 -3.15 -23.51
N VAL A 292 -16.93 -3.00 -24.81
CA VAL A 292 -17.75 -3.93 -25.61
C VAL A 292 -16.97 -5.22 -25.82
N LYS A 293 -17.64 -6.38 -25.73
CA LYS A 293 -17.05 -7.67 -26.10
C LYS A 293 -16.79 -7.70 -27.59
N ASP A 294 -15.72 -8.35 -28.03
CA ASP A 294 -15.31 -8.32 -29.44
C ASP A 294 -16.41 -8.89 -30.36
N GLU A 295 -17.13 -9.92 -29.89
CA GLU A 295 -18.27 -10.54 -30.60
C GLU A 295 -19.52 -9.65 -30.69
N ASP A 296 -19.63 -8.62 -29.85
CA ASP A 296 -20.78 -7.71 -29.81
C ASP A 296 -20.50 -6.34 -30.47
N LEU A 297 -19.28 -6.13 -30.98
CA LEU A 297 -18.87 -4.83 -31.51
C LEU A 297 -19.77 -4.35 -32.68
N GLU A 298 -20.16 -5.26 -33.58
CA GLU A 298 -21.06 -4.91 -34.69
C GLU A 298 -22.46 -4.54 -34.22
N LYS A 299 -23.00 -5.24 -33.20
CA LYS A 299 -24.29 -4.91 -32.59
C LYS A 299 -24.24 -3.52 -31.95
N PHE A 300 -23.20 -3.25 -31.17
CA PHE A 300 -23.01 -1.96 -30.53
C PHE A 300 -22.93 -0.82 -31.55
N ASN A 301 -22.19 -1.01 -32.64
CA ASN A 301 -22.07 -0.01 -33.71
C ASN A 301 -23.39 0.24 -34.44
N ARG A 302 -24.32 -0.73 -34.45
CA ARG A 302 -25.69 -0.54 -34.97
C ARG A 302 -26.64 0.11 -33.95
N GLY A 303 -26.16 0.42 -32.73
CA GLY A 303 -26.97 1.02 -31.66
C GLY A 303 -27.76 -0.01 -30.83
N GLU A 304 -27.47 -1.30 -30.96
CA GLU A 304 -28.06 -2.33 -30.10
C GLU A 304 -27.41 -2.34 -28.72
N LEU A 305 -28.22 -2.63 -27.69
CA LEU A 305 -27.71 -2.77 -26.32
C LEU A 305 -26.91 -4.06 -26.15
N VAL A 306 -25.68 -3.94 -25.65
CA VAL A 306 -24.78 -5.08 -25.38
C VAL A 306 -24.38 -5.14 -23.92
N GLU A 307 -23.94 -6.31 -23.44
CA GLU A 307 -23.36 -6.41 -22.13
C GLU A 307 -21.88 -5.99 -22.12
N PRO A 308 -21.39 -5.30 -21.09
CA PRO A 308 -19.98 -4.96 -20.99
C PRO A 308 -19.12 -6.23 -20.77
N LYS A 309 -17.82 -6.18 -21.14
CA LYS A 309 -16.85 -7.24 -20.80
C LYS A 309 -16.82 -7.53 -19.30
N LYS A 310 -17.00 -6.50 -18.47
CA LYS A 310 -17.06 -6.61 -16.99
C LYS A 310 -18.20 -5.76 -16.46
N GLN A 311 -19.11 -6.37 -15.73
CA GLN A 311 -20.19 -5.67 -15.02
C GLN A 311 -19.64 -4.89 -13.82
N ILE A 312 -20.30 -3.80 -13.47
CA ILE A 312 -20.15 -3.08 -12.21
C ILE A 312 -21.03 -3.78 -11.18
N VAL A 313 -20.41 -4.45 -10.22
CA VAL A 313 -21.12 -5.22 -9.20
C VAL A 313 -20.96 -4.57 -7.85
N TYR A 314 -22.07 -4.24 -7.19
CA TYR A 314 -22.08 -3.81 -5.81
C TYR A 314 -22.67 -4.89 -4.91
N TYR A 315 -21.93 -5.26 -3.88
CA TYR A 315 -22.41 -6.13 -2.83
C TYR A 315 -23.00 -5.31 -1.68
N ILE A 316 -24.12 -5.80 -1.08
CA ILE A 316 -24.71 -5.16 0.09
C ILE A 316 -24.07 -5.76 1.35
N ASP A 317 -23.49 -4.92 2.21
CA ASP A 317 -22.88 -5.36 3.47
C ASP A 317 -23.86 -6.20 4.30
N ARG A 318 -23.38 -7.30 4.87
CA ARG A 318 -24.18 -8.15 5.76
C ARG A 318 -24.65 -7.44 7.04
N ALA A 319 -23.98 -6.35 7.43
CA ALA A 319 -24.40 -5.52 8.56
C ALA A 319 -25.61 -4.63 8.23
N THR A 320 -26.05 -4.58 6.96
CA THR A 320 -27.21 -3.79 6.55
C THR A 320 -28.49 -4.42 7.13
N PRO A 321 -29.34 -3.67 7.84
CA PRO A 321 -30.63 -4.17 8.28
C PRO A 321 -31.45 -4.71 7.11
N GLU A 322 -32.09 -5.88 7.30
CA GLU A 322 -32.76 -6.60 6.22
C GLU A 322 -33.82 -5.77 5.52
N GLU A 323 -34.54 -4.92 6.28
CA GLU A 323 -35.56 -4.01 5.76
C GLU A 323 -35.05 -3.03 4.70
N TRP A 324 -33.73 -2.63 4.73
CA TRP A 324 -33.15 -1.71 3.78
C TRP A 324 -32.56 -2.38 2.54
N VAL A 325 -32.24 -3.66 2.62
CA VAL A 325 -31.58 -4.39 1.53
C VAL A 325 -32.33 -4.28 0.18
N PRO A 326 -33.67 -4.46 0.11
CA PRO A 326 -34.41 -4.35 -1.15
C PRO A 326 -34.29 -2.95 -1.78
N TYR A 327 -34.41 -1.91 -0.96
CA TYR A 327 -34.38 -0.51 -1.43
C TYR A 327 -32.97 -0.12 -1.91
N ILE A 328 -31.93 -0.54 -1.22
CA ILE A 328 -30.53 -0.29 -1.64
C ILE A 328 -30.25 -1.03 -2.95
N LYS A 329 -30.70 -2.28 -3.09
CA LYS A 329 -30.59 -3.03 -4.35
C LYS A 329 -31.32 -2.32 -5.50
N GLN A 330 -32.55 -1.87 -5.27
CA GLN A 330 -33.31 -1.12 -6.26
C GLN A 330 -32.55 0.14 -6.66
N GLY A 331 -32.13 0.97 -5.72
CA GLY A 331 -31.42 2.22 -6.01
C GLY A 331 -30.12 2.04 -6.80
N ILE A 332 -29.43 0.90 -6.64
CA ILE A 332 -28.28 0.56 -7.48
C ILE A 332 -28.72 0.16 -8.89
N ASN A 333 -29.74 -0.69 -8.99
CA ASN A 333 -30.21 -1.20 -10.27
C ASN A 333 -30.90 -0.11 -11.11
N ASP A 334 -31.49 0.91 -10.50
CA ASP A 334 -32.11 2.05 -11.19
C ASP A 334 -31.12 2.84 -12.06
N TRP A 335 -29.80 2.77 -11.76
CA TRP A 335 -28.76 3.32 -12.62
C TRP A 335 -28.67 2.61 -13.98
N GLN A 336 -29.27 1.44 -14.15
CA GLN A 336 -29.25 0.70 -15.41
C GLN A 336 -29.74 1.53 -16.59
N VAL A 337 -30.75 2.38 -16.39
CA VAL A 337 -31.27 3.30 -17.43
C VAL A 337 -30.18 4.21 -18.00
N ALA A 338 -29.29 4.72 -17.13
CA ALA A 338 -28.18 5.57 -17.56
C ALA A 338 -27.13 4.79 -18.39
N PHE A 339 -26.89 3.53 -18.04
CA PHE A 339 -25.96 2.67 -18.79
C PHE A 339 -26.56 2.20 -20.11
N GLU A 340 -27.87 1.96 -20.19
CA GLU A 340 -28.59 1.66 -21.43
C GLU A 340 -28.54 2.85 -22.40
N ALA A 341 -28.69 4.07 -21.90
CA ALA A 341 -28.48 5.27 -22.71
C ALA A 341 -27.04 5.38 -23.27
N ALA A 342 -26.07 4.72 -22.62
CA ALA A 342 -24.69 4.61 -23.10
C ALA A 342 -24.42 3.35 -23.95
N GLY A 343 -25.47 2.54 -24.25
CA GLY A 343 -25.37 1.35 -25.10
C GLY A 343 -25.13 0.04 -24.33
N PHE A 344 -25.16 0.03 -22.99
CA PHE A 344 -24.85 -1.16 -22.19
C PHE A 344 -26.04 -1.63 -21.35
N LYS A 345 -26.58 -2.81 -21.65
CA LYS A 345 -27.54 -3.52 -20.77
C LYS A 345 -26.79 -4.32 -19.70
N ASN A 346 -27.44 -4.53 -18.56
CA ASN A 346 -26.86 -5.28 -17.44
C ASN A 346 -25.47 -4.78 -16.99
N ALA A 347 -25.23 -3.47 -17.13
CA ALA A 347 -23.91 -2.90 -16.85
C ALA A 347 -23.62 -2.76 -15.34
N ILE A 348 -24.67 -2.51 -14.53
CA ILE A 348 -24.57 -2.37 -13.09
C ILE A 348 -25.55 -3.32 -12.41
N VAL A 349 -25.14 -3.95 -11.32
CA VAL A 349 -25.98 -4.90 -10.59
C VAL A 349 -25.66 -4.92 -9.09
N ALA A 350 -26.71 -5.01 -8.28
CA ALA A 350 -26.60 -5.22 -6.85
C ALA A 350 -26.71 -6.71 -6.50
N LYS A 351 -25.82 -7.20 -5.65
CA LYS A 351 -25.79 -8.60 -5.19
C LYS A 351 -25.74 -8.68 -3.67
N THR A 352 -26.26 -9.78 -3.13
CA THR A 352 -25.99 -10.20 -1.75
C THR A 352 -24.63 -10.90 -1.72
N PRO A 353 -23.79 -10.68 -0.71
CA PRO A 353 -22.54 -11.43 -0.55
C PRO A 353 -22.81 -12.93 -0.43
N PRO A 354 -21.96 -13.79 -0.98
CA PRO A 354 -22.07 -15.24 -0.78
C PRO A 354 -21.95 -15.57 0.72
N THR A 355 -22.59 -16.65 1.17
CA THR A 355 -22.40 -17.15 2.54
C THR A 355 -20.96 -17.64 2.72
N LYS A 356 -20.56 -17.93 3.96
CA LYS A 356 -19.24 -18.50 4.24
C LYS A 356 -19.08 -19.93 3.73
N GLU A 357 -20.21 -20.63 3.58
CA GLU A 357 -20.27 -21.97 3.02
C GLU A 357 -20.12 -21.96 1.49
N GLU A 358 -20.66 -20.93 0.82
CA GLU A 358 -20.54 -20.77 -0.64
C GLU A 358 -19.17 -20.25 -1.07
N ASP A 359 -18.63 -19.28 -0.33
CA ASP A 359 -17.30 -18.71 -0.59
C ASP A 359 -16.64 -18.28 0.74
N PRO A 360 -15.85 -19.16 1.37
CA PRO A 360 -15.14 -18.86 2.62
C PRO A 360 -14.07 -17.76 2.46
N GLU A 361 -13.56 -17.56 1.25
CA GLU A 361 -12.51 -16.58 0.94
C GLU A 361 -13.08 -15.19 0.60
N TRP A 362 -14.39 -15.08 0.38
CA TRP A 362 -15.02 -13.80 0.06
C TRP A 362 -14.81 -12.77 1.19
N SER A 363 -14.34 -11.63 0.83
CA SER A 363 -14.12 -10.52 1.75
C SER A 363 -14.48 -9.19 1.10
N PRO A 364 -15.14 -8.28 1.85
CA PRO A 364 -15.37 -6.93 1.39
C PRO A 364 -14.07 -6.10 1.28
N GLU A 365 -12.93 -6.66 1.58
CA GLU A 365 -11.62 -6.02 1.49
C GLU A 365 -10.82 -6.47 0.27
N ASP A 366 -11.38 -7.42 -0.49
CA ASP A 366 -10.87 -7.79 -1.79
C ASP A 366 -11.30 -6.73 -2.81
N VAL A 367 -10.32 -6.06 -3.41
CA VAL A 367 -10.54 -4.96 -4.37
C VAL A 367 -11.36 -5.36 -5.60
N ARG A 368 -11.55 -6.65 -5.85
CA ARG A 368 -12.41 -7.14 -6.93
C ARG A 368 -13.89 -6.84 -6.70
N TYR A 369 -14.27 -6.50 -5.45
CA TYR A 369 -15.65 -6.28 -5.01
C TYR A 369 -15.85 -4.85 -4.56
N SER A 370 -16.88 -4.19 -5.08
CA SER A 370 -17.38 -2.93 -4.53
C SER A 370 -18.52 -3.23 -3.55
N VAL A 371 -18.53 -2.56 -2.40
CA VAL A 371 -19.47 -2.88 -1.32
C VAL A 371 -20.19 -1.63 -0.83
N VAL A 372 -21.51 -1.72 -0.65
CA VAL A 372 -22.26 -0.75 0.15
C VAL A 372 -22.07 -1.12 1.62
N ARG A 373 -21.16 -0.39 2.28
CA ARG A 373 -20.80 -0.59 3.69
C ARG A 373 -21.83 0.05 4.61
N TYR A 374 -22.40 -0.73 5.53
CA TYR A 374 -23.28 -0.18 6.55
C TYR A 374 -22.48 0.18 7.80
N LEU A 375 -22.46 1.46 8.17
CA LEU A 375 -21.62 1.98 9.24
C LEU A 375 -22.48 2.58 10.36
N ALA A 376 -22.26 2.12 11.60
CA ALA A 376 -22.88 2.68 12.78
C ALA A 376 -22.28 4.06 13.09
N SER A 377 -22.86 5.11 12.52
CA SER A 377 -22.41 6.49 12.70
C SER A 377 -23.62 7.40 12.92
N PRO A 378 -23.54 8.37 13.87
CA PRO A 378 -24.59 9.36 14.11
C PRO A 378 -24.62 10.46 13.03
N ILE A 379 -23.72 10.43 12.07
CA ILE A 379 -23.64 11.44 11.02
C ILE A 379 -24.77 11.20 10.02
N PRO A 380 -25.65 12.20 9.77
CA PRO A 380 -26.73 12.09 8.80
C PRO A 380 -26.18 12.31 7.37
N ASN A 381 -25.46 11.33 6.86
CA ASN A 381 -24.87 11.40 5.53
C ASN A 381 -24.60 10.01 4.95
N ALA A 382 -24.18 9.97 3.70
CA ALA A 382 -23.54 8.85 3.03
C ALA A 382 -22.46 9.40 2.10
N ASN A 383 -21.47 8.61 1.73
CA ASN A 383 -20.51 8.97 0.69
C ASN A 383 -20.08 7.75 -0.12
N GLY A 384 -19.73 7.97 -1.39
CA GLY A 384 -19.26 6.94 -2.31
C GLY A 384 -17.80 7.20 -2.71
N PRO A 385 -16.83 7.02 -1.81
CA PRO A 385 -15.43 7.16 -2.22
C PRO A 385 -15.10 6.06 -3.22
N HIS A 386 -14.42 6.44 -4.29
CA HIS A 386 -13.89 5.48 -5.25
C HIS A 386 -12.36 5.48 -5.22
N VAL A 387 -11.79 4.37 -5.66
CA VAL A 387 -10.36 4.17 -5.85
C VAL A 387 -10.09 4.08 -7.33
N SER A 388 -9.31 5.00 -7.87
CA SER A 388 -9.05 5.06 -9.30
C SER A 388 -7.56 5.09 -9.63
N ASP A 389 -7.22 4.48 -10.76
CA ASP A 389 -5.88 4.48 -11.33
C ASP A 389 -5.50 5.92 -11.73
N PRO A 390 -4.47 6.52 -11.12
CA PRO A 390 -4.09 7.90 -11.42
C PRO A 390 -3.51 8.07 -12.83
N ARG A 391 -3.22 7.01 -13.55
CA ARG A 391 -2.74 7.06 -14.94
C ARG A 391 -3.86 7.31 -15.93
N SER A 392 -5.10 6.90 -15.60
CA SER A 392 -6.21 6.83 -16.56
C SER A 392 -7.55 7.35 -16.03
N GLY A 393 -7.72 7.44 -14.71
CA GLY A 393 -9.01 7.68 -14.07
C GLY A 393 -9.91 6.44 -14.02
N GLU A 394 -9.41 5.24 -14.33
CA GLU A 394 -10.19 4.00 -14.20
C GLU A 394 -10.56 3.74 -12.75
N ILE A 395 -11.84 3.62 -12.46
CA ILE A 395 -12.34 3.21 -11.15
C ILE A 395 -12.08 1.70 -10.99
N LEU A 396 -11.25 1.34 -10.01
CA LEU A 396 -10.87 -0.03 -9.70
C LEU A 396 -11.84 -0.68 -8.71
N GLU A 397 -12.29 0.12 -7.75
CA GLU A 397 -13.20 -0.26 -6.68
C GLU A 397 -13.92 0.99 -6.20
N SER A 398 -15.17 0.85 -5.74
CA SER A 398 -15.92 1.94 -5.11
C SER A 398 -16.78 1.39 -3.98
N ASP A 399 -16.33 1.61 -2.75
CA ASP A 399 -17.17 1.34 -1.58
C ASP A 399 -18.07 2.55 -1.30
N ILE A 400 -19.34 2.28 -1.01
CA ILE A 400 -20.30 3.29 -0.57
C ILE A 400 -20.42 3.17 0.96
N ASN A 401 -20.08 4.22 1.67
CA ASN A 401 -20.27 4.30 3.11
C ASN A 401 -21.69 4.80 3.42
N TRP A 402 -22.55 3.89 3.80
CA TRP A 402 -23.92 4.18 4.23
C TRP A 402 -23.95 4.31 5.75
N TYR A 403 -24.16 5.52 6.26
CA TYR A 403 -24.21 5.74 7.71
C TYR A 403 -25.61 5.49 8.23
N HIS A 404 -25.71 4.88 9.41
CA HIS A 404 -27.00 4.54 10.05
C HIS A 404 -27.98 5.72 10.07
N ASN A 405 -27.49 6.92 10.36
CA ASN A 405 -28.31 8.13 10.45
C ASN A 405 -28.57 8.85 9.11
N VAL A 406 -28.27 8.25 7.97
CA VAL A 406 -28.53 8.89 6.67
C VAL A 406 -30.01 9.23 6.48
N MET A 407 -30.92 8.42 7.02
CA MET A 407 -32.36 8.66 6.94
C MET A 407 -32.80 9.95 7.67
N THR A 408 -32.06 10.37 8.71
CA THR A 408 -32.30 11.64 9.39
C THR A 408 -32.07 12.84 8.46
N LEU A 409 -31.07 12.75 7.58
CA LEU A 409 -30.85 13.77 6.54
C LEU A 409 -32.06 13.91 5.63
N LEU A 410 -32.56 12.79 5.11
CA LEU A 410 -33.71 12.76 4.21
C LEU A 410 -35.01 13.24 4.88
N HIS A 411 -35.17 12.93 6.16
CA HIS A 411 -36.35 13.36 6.95
C HIS A 411 -36.33 14.86 7.27
N ASN A 412 -35.14 15.45 7.42
CA ASN A 412 -34.97 16.86 7.80
C ASN A 412 -34.85 17.81 6.58
N TRP A 413 -34.90 17.29 5.37
CA TRP A 413 -34.95 18.04 4.10
C TRP A 413 -36.37 18.16 3.63
#